data_1dad6fbbaef4cbea0bea58e2a463432b
#
_entry.id   1dad6fbbaef4cbea0bea58e2a463432b
#
_cell.length_a   1.000
_cell.length_b   1.000
_cell.length_c   1.000
_cell.angle_alpha   90.00
_cell.angle_beta   90.00
_cell.angle_gamma   90.00
#
_symmetry.space_group_name_H-M   'P 1'
#
loop_
_entity.id
_entity.type
_entity.pdbx_description
1 polymer ?
#
loop_
_entity_poly.entity_id
_entity_poly.type
_entity_poly.pdbx_seq_one_letter_code
_entity_poly.pdbx_strand_id
1 'polypeptide(L)'
;MSRTYQPALCFARLLPCAGVLAGLLFAHRCLADAAEQTTVAVGVGVERLPSWIGAKTLRNQPIPYLDINIPNHLALSTQDGLQVDLLHGPALHGGIYGDYQWGRDSDDLGPLRGRIATLSPRLTLGGYLEWQLDKQVDVGTNLSHDTQGAGAYLQLYAEWDLPPVWLLQQSVQLTWKSMNGAAMRRFFGVSPAQASALQVRPWQPGAGSQLASLEYDLFVPTSKHTGVALAVVYGQLLGTAGGSPLVKQLGSRTQWNESLAFIYHQ
;
A
#
# COMPACT_ATOMS: atom_id res chain seq x y z
N MET A 1 26.74 -20.30 -25.71
CA MET A 1 25.86 -20.56 -24.61
C MET A 1 25.08 -19.29 -24.36
N SER A 2 23.89 -19.18 -24.93
CA SER A 2 23.04 -18.00 -24.84
C SER A 2 22.33 -18.01 -23.46
N ARG A 3 22.70 -17.10 -22.57
CA ARG A 3 21.93 -16.81 -21.38
C ARG A 3 20.66 -16.10 -21.82
N THR A 4 19.56 -16.79 -21.73
CA THR A 4 18.23 -16.20 -21.84
C THR A 4 18.03 -15.22 -20.71
N TYR A 5 17.89 -13.95 -21.06
CA TYR A 5 17.47 -12.89 -20.17
C TYR A 5 16.05 -13.21 -19.65
N GLN A 6 15.91 -13.41 -18.36
CA GLN A 6 14.62 -13.32 -17.71
C GLN A 6 14.49 -11.89 -17.17
N PRO A 7 13.49 -11.13 -17.62
CA PRO A 7 13.17 -9.86 -16.96
C PRO A 7 12.68 -10.18 -15.55
N ALA A 8 13.35 -9.67 -14.56
CA ALA A 8 12.79 -9.59 -13.23
C ALA A 8 11.63 -8.61 -13.29
N LEU A 9 10.46 -9.13 -13.03
CA LEU A 9 9.25 -8.35 -12.96
C LEU A 9 9.07 -7.87 -11.54
N CYS A 10 8.99 -6.61 -11.47
CA CYS A 10 8.60 -5.94 -10.27
C CYS A 10 7.13 -6.07 -10.01
N PHE A 11 6.87 -6.48 -8.81
CA PHE A 11 5.52 -6.53 -8.32
C PHE A 11 5.14 -5.18 -7.75
N ALA A 12 4.19 -4.57 -8.40
CA ALA A 12 3.41 -3.55 -7.74
C ALA A 12 2.36 -4.24 -6.87
N ARG A 13 2.20 -3.73 -5.72
CA ARG A 13 1.37 -4.28 -4.66
C ARG A 13 -0.06 -3.84 -4.81
N LEU A 14 -0.93 -4.80 -4.82
CA LEU A 14 -2.35 -4.59 -4.96
C LEU A 14 -2.98 -4.33 -3.60
N LEU A 15 -2.93 -3.09 -3.13
CA LEU A 15 -3.62 -2.65 -1.93
C LEU A 15 -4.45 -1.41 -2.21
N PRO A 16 -5.74 -1.49 -2.30
CA PRO A 16 -6.60 -0.33 -2.22
C PRO A 16 -7.22 -0.16 -0.85
N CYS A 17 -7.68 1.02 -0.66
CA CYS A 17 -8.52 1.46 0.44
C CYS A 17 -7.91 1.41 1.81
N ALA A 18 -7.49 2.54 2.20
CA ALA A 18 -7.11 2.96 3.51
C ALA A 18 -5.62 3.01 3.78
N GLY A 19 -4.93 3.77 2.94
CA GLY A 19 -3.67 4.34 3.36
C GLY A 19 -2.59 3.33 3.66
N VAL A 20 -2.35 2.40 2.76
CA VAL A 20 -1.20 1.54 2.82
C VAL A 20 -0.39 1.79 1.56
N LEU A 21 0.68 2.50 1.73
CA LEU A 21 1.71 2.67 0.74
C LEU A 21 2.93 1.91 1.18
N ALA A 22 3.31 1.03 0.40
CA ALA A 22 4.60 0.41 0.52
C ALA A 22 5.26 0.31 -0.85
N GLY A 23 6.43 0.72 -0.86
CA GLY A 23 7.32 1.06 -1.92
C GLY A 23 7.47 0.18 -3.13
N LEU A 24 7.64 0.85 -4.20
CA LEU A 24 8.03 0.42 -5.52
C LEU A 24 9.54 0.41 -5.63
N LEU A 25 10.19 -0.68 -5.34
CA LEU A 25 11.63 -0.71 -5.59
C LEU A 25 12.18 -2.05 -6.06
N PHE A 26 11.29 -2.90 -6.56
CA PHE A 26 11.71 -4.17 -7.13
C PHE A 26 12.32 -4.10 -8.54
N ALA A 27 12.01 -3.07 -9.31
CA ALA A 27 12.45 -2.98 -10.68
C ALA A 27 13.96 -2.82 -10.86
N HIS A 28 14.67 -2.36 -9.83
CA HIS A 28 16.02 -1.86 -10.03
C HIS A 28 17.13 -2.90 -10.00
N ARG A 29 16.88 -4.15 -9.62
CA ARG A 29 18.00 -4.94 -9.08
C ARG A 29 18.37 -6.25 -9.72
N CYS A 30 17.71 -6.65 -10.77
CA CYS A 30 18.20 -7.79 -11.55
C CYS A 30 19.19 -7.43 -12.65
N LEU A 31 19.60 -6.17 -12.76
CA LEU A 31 20.37 -5.66 -13.91
C LEU A 31 21.64 -4.90 -13.51
N ALA A 32 22.39 -5.38 -12.56
CA ALA A 32 23.68 -4.75 -12.20
C ALA A 32 24.71 -4.69 -13.35
N ASP A 33 24.37 -5.17 -14.57
CA ASP A 33 25.22 -5.12 -15.75
C ASP A 33 24.47 -4.84 -17.08
N ALA A 34 23.17 -4.57 -17.05
CA ALA A 34 22.45 -4.09 -18.23
C ALA A 34 22.08 -2.62 -18.01
N ALA A 35 22.19 -1.80 -19.04
CA ALA A 35 21.80 -0.41 -19.01
C ALA A 35 20.40 -0.29 -18.34
N GLU A 36 20.29 0.60 -17.34
CA GLU A 36 19.05 0.88 -16.61
C GLU A 36 17.95 1.23 -17.62
N GLN A 37 17.07 0.28 -17.89
CA GLN A 37 16.00 0.45 -18.88
C GLN A 37 14.71 0.84 -18.17
N THR A 38 13.99 1.78 -18.79
CA THR A 38 12.61 2.08 -18.38
C THR A 38 11.76 0.83 -18.49
N THR A 39 11.04 0.50 -17.44
CA THR A 39 10.07 -0.59 -17.43
C THR A 39 8.65 -0.04 -17.36
N VAL A 40 7.74 -0.66 -18.10
CA VAL A 40 6.32 -0.34 -18.10
C VAL A 40 5.53 -1.63 -17.96
N ALA A 41 4.67 -1.67 -16.97
CA ALA A 41 3.73 -2.77 -16.81
C ALA A 41 2.30 -2.22 -16.68
N VAL A 42 1.38 -2.86 -17.37
CA VAL A 42 -0.05 -2.52 -17.36
C VAL A 42 -0.88 -3.79 -17.17
N GLY A 43 -2.02 -3.68 -16.52
CA GLY A 43 -2.84 -4.85 -16.26
C GLY A 43 -4.22 -4.53 -15.75
N VAL A 44 -4.97 -5.59 -15.52
CA VAL A 44 -6.29 -5.54 -14.88
C VAL A 44 -6.39 -6.67 -13.88
N GLY A 45 -7.08 -6.40 -12.81
CA GLY A 45 -7.22 -7.37 -11.74
C GLY A 45 -8.52 -7.21 -10.96
N VAL A 46 -8.64 -8.08 -9.98
CA VAL A 46 -9.69 -8.01 -8.96
C VAL A 46 -9.05 -8.04 -7.60
N GLU A 47 -9.66 -7.37 -6.66
CA GLU A 47 -9.21 -7.30 -5.30
C GLU A 47 -10.38 -7.47 -4.35
N ARG A 48 -10.11 -8.18 -3.27
CA ARG A 48 -11.00 -8.39 -2.13
C ARG A 48 -10.38 -7.81 -0.87
N LEU A 49 -11.08 -6.86 -0.29
CA LEU A 49 -10.57 -6.07 0.82
C LEU A 49 -11.67 -5.65 1.78
N PRO A 50 -11.34 -5.16 2.99
CA PRO A 50 -12.33 -4.56 3.89
C PRO A 50 -13.06 -3.40 3.24
N SER A 51 -14.39 -3.34 3.38
CA SER A 51 -15.24 -2.28 2.79
C SER A 51 -14.79 -0.86 3.19
N TRP A 52 -14.23 -0.71 4.37
CA TRP A 52 -13.54 0.47 4.88
C TRP A 52 -12.48 0.04 5.90
N ILE A 53 -11.49 0.88 6.19
CA ILE A 53 -10.41 0.55 7.14
C ILE A 53 -10.96 0.27 8.54
N GLY A 54 -10.87 -0.97 8.96
CA GLY A 54 -11.47 -1.46 10.19
C GLY A 54 -12.81 -2.19 10.01
N ALA A 55 -13.34 -2.32 8.78
CA ALA A 55 -14.52 -3.12 8.52
C ALA A 55 -14.25 -4.62 8.73
N LYS A 56 -15.28 -5.33 9.16
CA LYS A 56 -15.32 -6.80 9.13
C LYS A 56 -15.92 -7.36 7.83
N THR A 57 -16.65 -6.52 7.08
CA THR A 57 -17.21 -6.87 5.78
C THR A 57 -16.16 -6.63 4.72
N LEU A 58 -16.10 -7.55 3.75
CA LEU A 58 -15.23 -7.46 2.59
C LEU A 58 -16.03 -7.02 1.37
N ARG A 59 -15.37 -6.35 0.44
CA ARG A 59 -15.88 -6.03 -0.90
C ARG A 59 -14.91 -6.52 -1.95
N ASN A 60 -15.42 -6.79 -3.14
CA ASN A 60 -14.61 -7.04 -4.32
C ASN A 60 -14.66 -5.81 -5.22
N GLN A 61 -13.53 -5.45 -5.80
CA GLN A 61 -13.46 -4.36 -6.76
C GLN A 61 -12.49 -4.68 -7.90
N PRO A 62 -12.77 -4.18 -9.13
CA PRO A 62 -11.78 -4.21 -10.18
C PRO A 62 -10.65 -3.24 -9.86
N ILE A 63 -9.44 -3.59 -10.26
CA ILE A 63 -8.26 -2.73 -10.14
C ILE A 63 -7.57 -2.59 -11.50
N PRO A 64 -7.34 -1.38 -11.98
CA PRO A 64 -6.37 -1.12 -13.02
C PRO A 64 -4.97 -1.27 -12.44
N TYR A 65 -4.06 -1.84 -13.18
CA TYR A 65 -2.66 -1.96 -12.84
C TYR A 65 -1.84 -1.08 -13.79
N LEU A 66 -1.07 -0.19 -13.26
CA LEU A 66 -0.08 0.61 -13.96
C LEU A 66 1.18 0.68 -13.12
N ASP A 67 2.31 0.35 -13.71
CA ASP A 67 3.62 0.50 -13.11
C ASP A 67 4.57 1.03 -14.19
N ILE A 68 5.18 2.16 -13.91
CA ILE A 68 6.19 2.81 -14.76
C ILE A 68 7.40 3.10 -13.89
N ASN A 69 8.52 2.56 -14.28
CA ASN A 69 9.78 2.84 -13.60
C ASN A 69 10.82 3.37 -14.60
N ILE A 70 11.25 4.59 -14.34
CA ILE A 70 12.36 5.26 -15.03
C ILE A 70 13.52 5.31 -14.04
N PRO A 71 14.51 4.43 -14.14
CA PRO A 71 15.57 4.28 -13.16
C PRO A 71 16.24 5.60 -12.79
N ASN A 72 16.49 5.82 -11.50
CA ASN A 72 17.09 7.03 -10.94
C ASN A 72 16.34 8.35 -11.21
N HIS A 73 15.08 8.28 -11.64
CA HIS A 73 14.28 9.48 -11.92
C HIS A 73 12.88 9.42 -11.32
N LEU A 74 12.12 8.38 -11.67
CA LEU A 74 10.71 8.34 -11.33
C LEU A 74 10.18 6.91 -11.28
N ALA A 75 9.39 6.64 -10.26
CA ALA A 75 8.52 5.47 -10.21
C ALA A 75 7.06 5.93 -10.02
N LEU A 76 6.15 5.39 -10.82
CA LEU A 76 4.72 5.67 -10.74
C LEU A 76 3.95 4.35 -10.78
N SER A 77 3.20 4.09 -9.72
CA SER A 77 2.32 2.92 -9.66
C SER A 77 0.93 3.32 -9.19
N THR A 78 -0.08 2.59 -9.67
CA THR A 78 -1.44 2.74 -9.14
C THR A 78 -1.59 2.26 -7.71
N GLN A 79 -0.59 1.58 -7.18
CA GLN A 79 -0.59 0.96 -5.86
C GLN A 79 0.18 1.80 -4.84
N ASP A 80 1.38 2.25 -5.22
CA ASP A 80 2.34 2.88 -4.33
C ASP A 80 2.47 4.39 -4.57
N GLY A 81 1.75 4.91 -5.57
CA GLY A 81 1.75 6.32 -5.89
C GLY A 81 2.93 6.74 -6.76
N LEU A 82 3.40 7.95 -6.55
CA LEU A 82 4.48 8.59 -7.29
C LEU A 82 5.70 8.75 -6.40
N GLN A 83 6.86 8.34 -6.90
CA GLN A 83 8.17 8.64 -6.32
C GLN A 83 9.03 9.36 -7.36
N VAL A 84 9.68 10.42 -6.94
CA VAL A 84 10.67 11.15 -7.76
C VAL A 84 11.98 11.13 -7.02
N ASP A 85 12.98 10.50 -7.63
CA ASP A 85 14.30 10.31 -7.04
C ASP A 85 15.09 11.61 -7.08
N LEU A 86 15.58 12.05 -5.94
CA LEU A 86 16.47 13.18 -5.77
C LEU A 86 17.83 12.77 -5.20
N LEU A 87 17.86 11.67 -4.48
CA LEU A 87 19.05 11.09 -3.88
C LEU A 87 19.34 9.73 -4.52
N HIS A 88 20.46 9.62 -5.23
CA HIS A 88 20.87 8.44 -5.99
C HIS A 88 22.19 7.90 -5.44
N GLY A 89 22.13 7.14 -4.38
CA GLY A 89 23.30 6.46 -3.84
C GLY A 89 23.32 4.97 -4.21
N PRO A 90 24.44 4.26 -4.07
CA PRO A 90 24.51 2.84 -4.38
C PRO A 90 23.68 1.96 -3.41
N ALA A 91 23.36 2.49 -2.25
CA ALA A 91 22.59 1.79 -1.24
C ALA A 91 21.48 2.66 -0.60
N LEU A 92 21.49 3.97 -0.83
CA LEU A 92 20.52 4.88 -0.25
C LEU A 92 19.85 5.69 -1.35
N HIS A 93 18.54 5.59 -1.42
CA HIS A 93 17.67 6.32 -2.33
C HIS A 93 16.71 7.19 -1.55
N GLY A 94 16.21 8.25 -2.17
CA GLY A 94 15.23 9.11 -1.53
C GLY A 94 14.79 10.25 -2.40
N GLY A 95 13.67 10.87 -2.03
CA GLY A 95 13.12 11.93 -2.83
C GLY A 95 11.72 12.36 -2.44
N ILE A 96 10.98 12.84 -3.42
CA ILE A 96 9.59 13.27 -3.26
C ILE A 96 8.68 12.04 -3.40
N TYR A 97 7.66 12.02 -2.58
CA TYR A 97 6.66 10.99 -2.51
C TYR A 97 5.26 11.58 -2.58
N GLY A 98 4.41 11.04 -3.42
CA GLY A 98 3.01 11.42 -3.53
C GLY A 98 2.08 10.22 -3.59
N ASP A 99 0.95 10.28 -2.89
CA ASP A 99 0.02 9.19 -2.77
C ASP A 99 -1.43 9.63 -2.74
N TYR A 100 -2.31 8.70 -3.03
CA TYR A 100 -3.75 8.86 -3.04
C TYR A 100 -4.38 8.12 -1.85
N GLN A 101 -4.79 8.89 -0.85
CA GLN A 101 -5.51 8.36 0.30
C GLN A 101 -6.98 8.14 -0.06
N TRP A 102 -7.35 6.89 -0.19
CA TRP A 102 -8.73 6.51 -0.45
C TRP A 102 -9.67 6.98 0.66
N GLY A 103 -10.86 7.32 0.26
CA GLY A 103 -11.93 7.71 1.16
C GLY A 103 -12.74 6.50 1.64
N ARG A 104 -13.98 6.80 2.00
CA ARG A 104 -14.99 5.85 2.44
C ARG A 104 -16.34 6.35 1.96
N ASP A 105 -16.94 5.70 0.99
CA ASP A 105 -18.23 6.07 0.43
C ASP A 105 -19.42 5.54 1.25
N SER A 106 -20.62 6.02 0.94
CA SER A 106 -21.84 5.56 1.60
C SER A 106 -22.09 4.06 1.40
N ASP A 107 -21.71 3.52 0.24
CA ASP A 107 -21.90 2.12 -0.11
C ASP A 107 -20.97 1.19 0.66
N ASP A 108 -19.77 1.69 1.01
CA ASP A 108 -18.79 1.00 1.85
C ASP A 108 -19.29 0.78 3.27
N LEU A 109 -20.19 1.62 3.74
CA LEU A 109 -20.63 1.68 5.11
C LEU A 109 -21.69 0.64 5.48
N GLY A 110 -22.38 0.06 4.52
CA GLY A 110 -23.43 -0.93 4.79
C GLY A 110 -24.42 -0.47 5.86
N PRO A 111 -24.58 -1.21 6.98
CA PRO A 111 -25.48 -0.83 8.07
C PRO A 111 -25.11 0.45 8.80
N LEU A 112 -23.92 0.98 8.62
CA LEU A 112 -23.45 2.23 9.23
C LEU A 112 -23.75 3.46 8.36
N ARG A 113 -24.35 3.29 7.17
CA ARG A 113 -24.74 4.38 6.26
C ARG A 113 -25.63 5.39 7.00
N GLY A 114 -25.30 6.67 6.86
CA GLY A 114 -25.98 7.77 7.53
C GLY A 114 -25.70 7.92 9.04
N ARG A 115 -24.99 6.96 9.65
CA ARG A 115 -24.62 7.01 11.07
C ARG A 115 -23.19 7.47 11.30
N ILE A 116 -22.31 7.24 10.32
CA ILE A 116 -20.95 7.77 10.30
C ILE A 116 -20.72 8.55 9.02
N ALA A 117 -19.76 9.48 9.05
CA ALA A 117 -19.44 10.31 7.89
C ALA A 117 -18.76 9.50 6.78
N THR A 118 -19.09 9.83 5.54
CA THR A 118 -18.26 9.48 4.37
C THR A 118 -16.94 10.25 4.45
N LEU A 119 -15.92 9.75 3.76
CA LEU A 119 -14.60 10.38 3.68
C LEU A 119 -14.25 10.56 2.21
N SER A 120 -14.08 11.79 1.78
CA SER A 120 -13.56 12.07 0.42
C SER A 120 -12.12 11.58 0.31
N PRO A 121 -11.70 11.06 -0.85
CA PRO A 121 -10.30 10.77 -1.07
C PRO A 121 -9.44 12.03 -1.01
N ARG A 122 -8.14 11.87 -0.80
CA ARG A 122 -7.17 12.98 -0.73
C ARG A 122 -5.84 12.58 -1.34
N LEU A 123 -5.18 13.53 -1.95
CA LEU A 123 -3.77 13.40 -2.29
C LEU A 123 -2.91 13.73 -1.07
N THR A 124 -1.84 12.99 -0.91
CA THR A 124 -0.78 13.30 0.05
C THR A 124 0.52 13.56 -0.68
N LEU A 125 1.36 14.43 -0.10
CA LEU A 125 2.66 14.77 -0.63
C LEU A 125 3.68 14.76 0.51
N GLY A 126 4.89 14.31 0.22
CA GLY A 126 5.93 14.20 1.21
C GLY A 126 7.26 13.74 0.65
N GLY A 127 7.99 12.98 1.43
CA GLY A 127 9.28 12.42 1.05
C GLY A 127 9.41 10.96 1.45
N TYR A 128 10.35 10.30 0.81
CA TYR A 128 10.74 8.94 1.14
C TYR A 128 12.25 8.81 1.28
N LEU A 129 12.65 7.81 2.06
CA LEU A 129 14.03 7.32 2.14
C LEU A 129 13.98 5.80 2.14
N GLU A 130 14.87 5.20 1.38
CA GLU A 130 15.05 3.78 1.33
C GLU A 130 16.52 3.40 1.37
N TRP A 131 16.81 2.39 2.14
CA TRP A 131 18.15 1.84 2.28
C TRP A 131 18.15 0.37 1.90
N GLN A 132 18.94 0.05 0.88
CA GLN A 132 19.28 -1.31 0.50
C GLN A 132 20.32 -1.87 1.46
N LEU A 133 19.90 -2.78 2.31
CA LEU A 133 20.80 -3.46 3.23
C LEU A 133 21.63 -4.52 2.52
N ASP A 134 21.01 -5.20 1.57
CA ASP A 134 21.68 -6.14 0.69
C ASP A 134 20.90 -6.26 -0.65
N LYS A 135 21.27 -7.23 -1.51
CA LYS A 135 20.63 -7.42 -2.82
C LYS A 135 19.17 -7.90 -2.76
N GLN A 136 18.72 -8.32 -1.62
CA GLN A 136 17.41 -8.93 -1.41
C GLN A 136 16.61 -8.23 -0.31
N VAL A 137 17.21 -7.30 0.44
CA VAL A 137 16.58 -6.68 1.60
C VAL A 137 16.64 -5.17 1.51
N ASP A 138 15.47 -4.57 1.52
CA ASP A 138 15.26 -3.14 1.56
C ASP A 138 14.51 -2.72 2.79
N VAL A 139 14.90 -1.59 3.37
CA VAL A 139 14.18 -0.94 4.46
C VAL A 139 13.92 0.51 4.11
N GLY A 140 12.73 1.00 4.41
CA GLY A 140 12.41 2.35 4.01
C GLY A 140 11.35 3.03 4.87
N THR A 141 11.17 4.31 4.58
CA THR A 141 10.18 5.16 5.23
C THR A 141 9.55 6.12 4.25
N ASN A 142 8.24 6.30 4.37
CA ASN A 142 7.48 7.32 3.68
C ASN A 142 6.84 8.24 4.72
N LEU A 143 7.07 9.55 4.59
CA LEU A 143 6.43 10.58 5.40
C LEU A 143 5.64 11.50 4.48
N SER A 144 4.33 11.61 4.68
CA SER A 144 3.48 12.44 3.84
C SER A 144 2.42 13.20 4.63
N HIS A 145 1.86 14.22 4.00
CA HIS A 145 0.83 15.09 4.57
C HIS A 145 -0.30 15.30 3.56
N ASP A 146 -1.55 15.36 4.05
CA ASP A 146 -2.72 15.70 3.22
C ASP A 146 -2.52 17.04 2.52
N THR A 147 -2.80 17.12 1.22
CA THR A 147 -2.82 18.40 0.48
C THR A 147 -4.06 19.25 0.80
N GLN A 148 -5.11 18.63 1.35
CA GLN A 148 -6.40 19.26 1.66
C GLN A 148 -6.84 19.00 3.12
N GLY A 149 -5.91 19.06 4.05
CA GLY A 149 -6.22 18.81 5.45
C GLY A 149 -4.99 18.81 6.33
N ALA A 150 -5.15 18.43 7.59
CA ALA A 150 -4.09 18.38 8.58
C ALA A 150 -3.61 16.95 8.89
N GLY A 151 -3.95 15.98 8.05
CA GLY A 151 -3.51 14.60 8.20
C GLY A 151 -2.04 14.44 7.84
N ALA A 152 -1.27 13.72 8.66
CA ALA A 152 0.10 13.31 8.35
C ALA A 152 0.25 11.82 8.63
N TYR A 153 1.05 11.17 7.79
CA TYR A 153 1.20 9.73 7.72
C TYR A 153 2.68 9.37 7.72
N LEU A 154 3.04 8.40 8.53
CA LEU A 154 4.36 7.80 8.55
C LEU A 154 4.23 6.31 8.29
N GLN A 155 5.01 5.81 7.37
CA GLN A 155 5.16 4.38 7.09
C GLN A 155 6.62 3.99 7.23
N LEU A 156 6.87 2.88 7.89
CA LEU A 156 8.14 2.17 7.90
C LEU A 156 7.91 0.81 7.27
N TYR A 157 8.83 0.34 6.46
CA TYR A 157 8.73 -0.98 5.85
C TYR A 157 10.09 -1.67 5.77
N ALA A 158 10.02 -2.98 5.75
CA ALA A 158 11.13 -3.85 5.42
C ALA A 158 10.65 -4.89 4.42
N GLU A 159 11.38 -5.06 3.35
CA GLU A 159 11.04 -5.94 2.27
C GLU A 159 12.14 -6.93 2.00
N TRP A 160 11.77 -8.15 1.68
CA TRP A 160 12.65 -9.23 1.36
C TRP A 160 12.24 -9.95 0.09
N ASP A 161 13.10 -9.86 -0.93
CA ASP A 161 13.04 -10.67 -2.15
C ASP A 161 13.42 -12.10 -1.83
N LEU A 162 12.47 -13.01 -1.88
CA LEU A 162 12.76 -14.42 -1.68
C LEU A 162 13.45 -15.01 -2.91
N PRO A 163 14.35 -15.96 -2.73
CA PRO A 163 14.95 -16.65 -3.86
C PRO A 163 13.87 -17.24 -4.80
N PRO A 164 14.00 -17.05 -6.10
CA PRO A 164 13.00 -17.55 -7.04
C PRO A 164 12.93 -19.08 -6.99
N VAL A 165 11.72 -19.60 -6.98
CA VAL A 165 11.47 -21.04 -7.07
C VAL A 165 10.97 -21.35 -8.47
N TRP A 166 11.83 -21.96 -9.29
CA TRP A 166 11.60 -22.19 -10.72
C TRP A 166 11.37 -20.86 -11.45
N LEU A 167 10.15 -20.56 -11.92
CA LEU A 167 9.79 -19.30 -12.58
C LEU A 167 9.05 -18.34 -11.64
N LEU A 168 8.75 -18.76 -10.41
CA LEU A 168 8.00 -17.96 -9.45
C LEU A 168 8.91 -16.91 -8.82
N GLN A 169 8.49 -15.66 -8.87
CA GLN A 169 9.12 -14.55 -8.17
C GLN A 169 8.26 -14.22 -6.95
N GLN A 170 8.90 -14.02 -5.83
CA GLN A 170 8.21 -13.90 -4.55
C GLN A 170 8.85 -12.82 -3.70
N SER A 171 8.04 -12.13 -2.93
CA SER A 171 8.53 -11.23 -1.90
C SER A 171 7.66 -11.26 -0.65
N VAL A 172 8.25 -10.80 0.43
CA VAL A 172 7.56 -10.58 1.70
C VAL A 172 7.86 -9.17 2.17
N GLN A 173 6.83 -8.44 2.59
CA GLN A 173 7.02 -7.14 3.20
C GLN A 173 6.35 -7.06 4.56
N LEU A 174 7.08 -6.51 5.51
CA LEU A 174 6.58 -6.09 6.80
C LEU A 174 6.42 -4.56 6.81
N THR A 175 5.23 -4.08 7.16
CA THR A 175 4.93 -2.63 7.20
C THR A 175 4.38 -2.24 8.56
N TRP A 176 4.82 -1.09 9.06
CA TRP A 176 4.22 -0.40 10.20
C TRP A 176 3.82 1.01 9.81
N LYS A 177 2.59 1.40 10.17
CA LYS A 177 2.02 2.72 9.86
C LYS A 177 1.59 3.46 11.09
N SER A 178 1.77 4.78 11.05
CA SER A 178 1.34 5.71 12.06
C SER A 178 0.66 6.92 11.43
N MET A 179 -0.23 7.54 12.18
CA MET A 179 -0.94 8.75 11.78
C MET A 179 -0.85 9.79 12.87
N ASN A 180 -0.87 11.08 12.48
CA ASN A 180 -1.10 12.15 13.43
C ASN A 180 -2.55 12.16 13.95
N GLY A 181 -2.83 12.99 14.96
CA GLY A 181 -4.17 13.05 15.58
C GLY A 181 -5.28 13.49 14.61
N ALA A 182 -4.97 14.30 13.60
CA ALA A 182 -5.95 14.75 12.61
C ALA A 182 -6.38 13.59 11.69
N ALA A 183 -5.43 12.83 11.16
CA ALA A 183 -5.70 11.65 10.35
C ALA A 183 -6.39 10.55 11.17
N MET A 184 -5.94 10.30 12.41
CA MET A 184 -6.57 9.33 13.30
C MET A 184 -8.03 9.66 13.57
N ARG A 185 -8.35 10.92 13.87
CA ARG A 185 -9.77 11.34 14.09
C ARG A 185 -10.60 11.22 12.83
N ARG A 186 -10.01 11.52 11.67
CA ARG A 186 -10.69 11.40 10.38
C ARG A 186 -11.15 9.97 10.11
N PHE A 187 -10.29 8.99 10.30
CA PHE A 187 -10.58 7.58 9.98
C PHE A 187 -11.29 6.83 11.11
N PHE A 188 -10.89 7.08 12.35
CA PHE A 188 -11.27 6.27 13.51
C PHE A 188 -12.03 7.05 14.58
N GLY A 189 -12.19 8.37 14.42
CA GLY A 189 -12.94 9.21 15.36
C GLY A 189 -14.43 8.89 15.36
N VAL A 190 -15.07 9.11 16.52
CA VAL A 190 -16.54 9.02 16.70
C VAL A 190 -16.99 10.25 17.45
N SER A 191 -17.73 11.12 16.77
CA SER A 191 -18.30 12.34 17.39
C SER A 191 -19.41 11.97 18.39
N PRO A 192 -19.80 12.87 19.32
CA PRO A 192 -20.91 12.63 20.23
C PRO A 192 -22.22 12.28 19.52
N ALA A 193 -22.53 12.94 18.40
CA ALA A 193 -23.72 12.65 17.60
C ALA A 193 -23.68 11.25 16.98
N GLN A 194 -22.52 10.87 16.39
CA GLN A 194 -22.32 9.53 15.85
C GLN A 194 -22.37 8.46 16.95
N ALA A 195 -21.77 8.75 18.11
CA ALA A 195 -21.77 7.85 19.26
C ALA A 195 -23.20 7.55 19.74
N SER A 196 -24.05 8.58 19.83
CA SER A 196 -25.46 8.42 20.15
C SER A 196 -26.20 7.58 19.10
N ALA A 197 -26.03 7.87 17.82
CA ALA A 197 -26.67 7.15 16.73
C ALA A 197 -26.23 5.66 16.63
N LEU A 198 -25.01 5.35 17.05
CA LEU A 198 -24.43 4.01 17.02
C LEU A 198 -24.54 3.26 18.36
N GLN A 199 -24.97 3.93 19.42
CA GLN A 199 -24.99 3.42 20.79
C GLN A 199 -23.60 2.96 21.28
N VAL A 200 -22.58 3.73 20.95
CA VAL A 200 -21.19 3.52 21.37
C VAL A 200 -20.66 4.75 22.10
N ARG A 201 -19.50 4.69 22.71
CA ARG A 201 -18.87 5.85 23.33
C ARG A 201 -18.26 6.79 22.26
N PRO A 202 -18.25 8.11 22.48
CA PRO A 202 -17.46 9.04 21.68
C PRO A 202 -15.97 8.66 21.72
N TRP A 203 -15.26 8.93 20.62
CA TRP A 203 -13.86 8.59 20.49
C TRP A 203 -13.08 9.67 19.76
N GLN A 204 -12.09 10.23 20.46
CA GLN A 204 -11.23 11.30 19.95
C GLN A 204 -9.76 10.83 20.00
N PRO A 205 -9.31 10.00 19.04
CA PRO A 205 -7.96 9.47 19.07
C PRO A 205 -6.91 10.56 18.84
N GLY A 206 -5.80 10.49 19.58
CA GLY A 206 -4.59 11.24 19.31
C GLY A 206 -3.75 10.57 18.22
N ALA A 207 -2.53 11.09 18.01
CA ALA A 207 -1.54 10.48 17.14
C ALA A 207 -1.11 9.09 17.67
N GLY A 208 -0.64 8.23 16.78
CA GLY A 208 -0.10 6.92 17.17
C GLY A 208 -0.11 5.89 16.06
N SER A 209 0.25 4.66 16.42
CA SER A 209 0.26 3.52 15.52
C SER A 209 -1.12 3.22 14.96
N GLN A 210 -1.20 3.01 13.66
CA GLN A 210 -2.42 2.68 12.95
C GLN A 210 -2.51 1.20 12.66
N LEU A 211 -1.49 0.64 12.00
CA LEU A 211 -1.49 -0.69 11.42
C LEU A 211 -0.10 -1.30 11.47
N ALA A 212 -0.01 -2.60 11.69
CA ALA A 212 1.10 -3.42 11.23
C ALA A 212 0.56 -4.46 10.25
N SER A 213 1.30 -4.75 9.19
CA SER A 213 0.90 -5.72 8.16
C SER A 213 2.08 -6.53 7.67
N LEU A 214 1.77 -7.76 7.29
CA LEU A 214 2.61 -8.67 6.54
C LEU A 214 1.96 -8.88 5.17
N GLU A 215 2.73 -8.71 4.12
CA GLU A 215 2.34 -8.90 2.73
C GLU A 215 3.19 -9.99 2.10
N TYR A 216 2.59 -10.82 1.31
CA TYR A 216 3.24 -11.81 0.47
C TYR A 216 2.80 -11.61 -0.97
N ASP A 217 3.77 -11.45 -1.85
CA ASP A 217 3.57 -11.25 -3.27
C ASP A 217 4.12 -12.44 -4.05
N LEU A 218 3.39 -12.83 -5.08
CA LEU A 218 3.78 -13.89 -5.99
C LEU A 218 3.50 -13.45 -7.43
N PHE A 219 4.52 -13.55 -8.28
CA PHE A 219 4.36 -13.40 -9.73
C PHE A 219 4.70 -14.68 -10.47
N VAL A 220 3.82 -15.02 -11.39
CA VAL A 220 3.93 -16.18 -12.25
C VAL A 220 4.03 -15.70 -13.69
N PRO A 221 5.23 -15.66 -14.32
CA PRO A 221 5.34 -15.30 -15.72
C PRO A 221 4.64 -16.36 -16.59
N THR A 222 3.78 -15.92 -17.48
CA THR A 222 3.08 -16.78 -18.44
C THR A 222 3.70 -16.71 -19.84
N SER A 223 4.43 -15.62 -20.13
CA SER A 223 5.23 -15.44 -21.34
C SER A 223 6.37 -14.44 -21.08
N LYS A 224 7.08 -14.03 -22.15
CA LYS A 224 8.12 -12.98 -22.07
C LYS A 224 7.58 -11.61 -21.66
N HIS A 225 6.31 -11.38 -21.90
CA HIS A 225 5.67 -10.08 -21.71
C HIS A 225 4.39 -10.14 -20.89
N THR A 226 4.02 -11.30 -20.36
CA THR A 226 2.78 -11.43 -19.56
C THR A 226 3.00 -12.29 -18.34
N GLY A 227 2.21 -12.01 -17.31
CA GLY A 227 2.20 -12.81 -16.10
C GLY A 227 0.94 -12.60 -15.27
N VAL A 228 0.85 -13.37 -14.22
CA VAL A 228 -0.21 -13.28 -13.21
C VAL A 228 0.44 -12.89 -11.89
N ALA A 229 -0.06 -11.81 -11.30
CA ALA A 229 0.33 -11.37 -9.96
C ALA A 229 -0.75 -11.74 -8.94
N LEU A 230 -0.30 -12.20 -7.80
CA LEU A 230 -1.09 -12.48 -6.60
C LEU A 230 -0.48 -11.71 -5.45
N ALA A 231 -1.32 -11.06 -4.62
CA ALA A 231 -0.87 -10.50 -3.35
C ALA A 231 -1.85 -10.87 -2.24
N VAL A 232 -1.29 -11.15 -1.06
CA VAL A 232 -2.06 -11.42 0.15
C VAL A 232 -1.48 -10.57 1.28
N VAL A 233 -2.33 -9.75 1.90
CA VAL A 233 -1.94 -8.90 3.01
C VAL A 233 -2.74 -9.24 4.25
N TYR A 234 -2.03 -9.55 5.31
CA TYR A 234 -2.57 -9.66 6.66
C TYR A 234 -2.19 -8.42 7.47
N GLY A 235 -3.18 -7.68 7.94
CA GLY A 235 -2.98 -6.48 8.73
C GLY A 235 -3.67 -6.52 10.08
N GLN A 236 -3.07 -5.84 11.05
CA GLN A 236 -3.62 -5.68 12.41
C GLN A 236 -3.67 -4.20 12.77
N LEU A 237 -4.86 -3.67 13.01
CA LEU A 237 -5.04 -2.30 13.52
C LEU A 237 -4.54 -2.19 14.97
N LEU A 238 -3.68 -1.22 15.22
CA LEU A 238 -2.94 -1.03 16.45
C LEU A 238 -3.46 0.16 17.27
N GLY A 239 -2.96 0.28 18.48
CA GLY A 239 -3.10 1.46 19.34
C GLY A 239 -4.50 2.06 19.37
N THR A 240 -4.58 3.37 19.13
CA THR A 240 -5.82 4.14 19.16
C THR A 240 -6.73 3.87 17.96
N ALA A 241 -6.20 3.43 16.82
CA ALA A 241 -6.98 2.97 15.68
C ALA A 241 -7.76 1.70 16.02
N GLY A 242 -7.06 0.65 16.49
CA GLY A 242 -7.68 -0.60 16.93
C GLY A 242 -8.54 -0.44 18.20
N GLY A 243 -8.35 0.64 18.96
CA GLY A 243 -9.14 1.00 20.15
C GLY A 243 -10.47 1.67 19.83
N SER A 244 -10.65 2.17 18.60
CA SER A 244 -11.89 2.83 18.17
C SER A 244 -13.13 1.94 18.37
N PRO A 245 -14.25 2.47 18.86
CA PRO A 245 -15.52 1.75 18.89
C PRO A 245 -15.99 1.28 17.52
N LEU A 246 -15.66 2.02 16.44
CA LEU A 246 -15.95 1.60 15.06
C LEU A 246 -15.27 0.26 14.73
N VAL A 247 -14.04 0.08 15.19
CA VAL A 247 -13.25 -1.14 14.95
C VAL A 247 -13.63 -2.23 15.95
N LYS A 248 -13.63 -1.91 17.26
CA LYS A 248 -13.82 -2.91 18.32
C LYS A 248 -15.21 -3.52 18.37
N GLN A 249 -16.24 -2.72 18.12
CA GLN A 249 -17.65 -3.13 18.33
C GLN A 249 -18.35 -3.38 16.99
N LEU A 250 -18.03 -2.60 15.95
CA LEU A 250 -18.76 -2.60 14.69
C LEU A 250 -17.92 -3.15 13.52
N GLY A 251 -16.62 -3.29 13.72
CA GLY A 251 -15.67 -3.71 12.70
C GLY A 251 -14.79 -4.88 13.13
N SER A 252 -13.54 -4.86 12.62
CA SER A 252 -12.48 -5.82 12.93
C SER A 252 -11.14 -5.11 13.05
N ARG A 253 -10.30 -5.54 13.99
CA ARG A 253 -8.89 -5.15 14.01
C ARG A 253 -8.08 -5.85 12.94
N THR A 254 -8.44 -7.08 12.61
CA THR A 254 -7.79 -7.87 11.58
C THR A 254 -8.30 -7.44 10.21
N GLN A 255 -7.39 -7.14 9.31
CA GLN A 255 -7.65 -6.72 7.95
C GLN A 255 -6.99 -7.71 6.99
N TRP A 256 -7.76 -8.21 6.03
CA TRP A 256 -7.28 -9.09 4.96
C TRP A 256 -7.52 -8.44 3.61
N ASN A 257 -6.48 -8.41 2.78
CA ASN A 257 -6.62 -8.06 1.37
C ASN A 257 -6.05 -9.19 0.54
N GLU A 258 -6.72 -9.50 -0.54
CA GLU A 258 -6.33 -10.49 -1.52
C GLU A 258 -6.50 -9.89 -2.90
N SER A 259 -5.54 -10.04 -3.78
CA SER A 259 -5.62 -9.53 -5.14
C SER A 259 -5.06 -10.52 -6.15
N LEU A 260 -5.61 -10.43 -7.34
CA LEU A 260 -5.20 -11.20 -8.51
C LEU A 260 -5.25 -10.29 -9.73
N ALA A 261 -4.15 -10.17 -10.46
CA ALA A 261 -4.08 -9.38 -11.67
C ALA A 261 -3.39 -10.13 -12.81
N PHE A 262 -3.84 -9.87 -14.04
CA PHE A 262 -3.12 -10.22 -15.25
C PHE A 262 -2.36 -8.99 -15.73
N ILE A 263 -1.06 -9.15 -15.97
CA ILE A 263 -0.12 -8.07 -16.25
C ILE A 263 0.55 -8.31 -17.61
N TYR A 264 0.62 -7.24 -18.40
CA TYR A 264 1.49 -7.13 -19.57
C TYR A 264 2.65 -6.17 -19.23
N HIS A 265 3.87 -6.53 -19.58
CA HIS A 265 5.07 -5.72 -19.30
C HIS A 265 6.03 -5.73 -20.51
N GLN A 266 6.81 -4.64 -20.62
CA GLN A 266 7.88 -4.45 -21.60
C GLN A 266 9.23 -4.31 -20.92
#